data_29a613002ea0ebe797a42a7a673d9d4f
#
_entry.id   29a613002ea0ebe797a42a7a673d9d4f
#
_cell.length_a   1.000
_cell.length_b   1.000
_cell.length_c   1.000
_cell.angle_alpha   90.00
_cell.angle_beta   90.00
_cell.angle_gamma   90.00
#
_symmetry.space_group_name_H-M   'P 1'
#
loop_
_entity.id
_entity.type
_entity.pdbx_description
1 polymer ?
#
loop_
_entity_poly.entity_id
_entity_poly.type
_entity_poly.pdbx_seq_one_letter_code
_entity_poly.pdbx_strand_id
1 'polypeptide(L)' 'MAQEFKQGDKVEWNTPQGKTRGTVKKKLTSDTEVGGQKVKASEDDPRYLVESEKSGKEAAHKPAALSRL' A
#
# COMPACT_ATOMS: atom_id res chain seq x y z
N MET A 1 12.73 8.40 9.68
CA MET A 1 11.49 9.11 9.36
C MET A 1 10.59 8.21 8.54
N ALA A 2 9.30 8.21 8.83
CA ALA A 2 8.36 7.42 8.07
C ALA A 2 8.23 8.01 6.66
N GLN A 3 8.21 7.15 5.66
CA GLN A 3 7.95 7.57 4.29
C GLN A 3 6.47 7.90 4.15
N GLU A 4 6.19 8.97 3.47
CA GLU A 4 4.83 9.36 3.18
C GLU A 4 4.58 9.32 1.68
N PHE A 5 3.44 8.77 1.31
CA PHE A 5 3.01 8.70 -0.09
C PHE A 5 1.69 9.42 -0.22
N LYS A 6 1.39 9.87 -1.42
CA LYS A 6 0.14 10.54 -1.74
C LYS A 6 -0.65 9.73 -2.74
N GLN A 7 -1.95 9.98 -2.78
CA GLN A 7 -2.81 9.37 -3.78
C GLN A 7 -2.24 9.65 -5.17
N GLY A 8 -2.09 8.60 -5.95
CA GLY A 8 -1.54 8.70 -7.30
C GLY A 8 -0.05 8.47 -7.39
N ASP A 9 0.66 8.38 -6.26
CA ASP A 9 2.10 8.10 -6.29
C ASP A 9 2.35 6.70 -6.81
N LYS A 10 3.36 6.57 -7.65
CA LYS A 10 3.81 5.26 -8.12
C LYS A 10 4.78 4.65 -7.14
N VAL A 11 4.55 3.40 -6.81
CA VAL A 11 5.36 2.67 -5.82
C VAL A 11 5.64 1.26 -6.30
N GLU A 12 6.61 0.64 -5.65
CA GLU A 12 7.02 -0.72 -5.92
C GLU A 12 7.14 -1.46 -4.59
N TRP A 13 6.79 -2.73 -4.59
CA TRP A 13 6.94 -3.57 -3.40
C TRP A 13 7.28 -4.99 -3.81
N ASN A 14 7.82 -5.76 -2.84
CA ASN A 14 8.19 -7.15 -3.08
C ASN A 14 7.02 -8.07 -2.81
N THR A 15 6.88 -9.07 -3.67
CA THR A 15 5.93 -10.15 -3.48
C THR A 15 6.68 -11.48 -3.60
N PRO A 16 6.05 -12.60 -3.22
CA PRO A 16 6.68 -13.91 -3.41
C PRO A 16 7.03 -14.21 -4.87
N GLN A 17 6.41 -13.52 -5.81
CA GLN A 17 6.65 -13.70 -7.24
C GLN A 17 7.61 -12.67 -7.81
N GLY A 18 8.19 -11.81 -6.97
CA GLY A 18 9.09 -10.76 -7.39
C GLY A 18 8.54 -9.39 -7.10
N LYS A 19 9.12 -8.38 -7.70
CA LYS A 19 8.70 -7.00 -7.47
C LYS A 19 7.47 -6.66 -8.29
N THR A 20 6.56 -5.93 -7.67
CA THR A 20 5.32 -5.48 -8.29
C THR A 20 5.23 -3.97 -8.16
N ARG A 21 4.73 -3.32 -9.20
CA ARG A 21 4.51 -1.89 -9.21
C ARG A 21 3.03 -1.59 -9.14
N GLY A 22 2.72 -0.46 -8.56
CA GLY A 22 1.34 -0.03 -8.48
C GLY A 22 1.23 1.43 -8.12
N THR A 23 0.01 1.84 -7.84
CA THR A 23 -0.33 3.22 -7.55
C THR A 23 -0.96 3.29 -6.16
N VAL A 24 -0.54 4.29 -5.38
CA VAL A 24 -1.15 4.54 -4.08
C VAL A 24 -2.56 5.11 -4.29
N LYS A 25 -3.53 4.48 -3.64
CA LYS A 25 -4.93 4.93 -3.71
C LYS A 25 -5.30 5.83 -2.55
N LYS A 26 -4.89 5.45 -1.35
CA LYS A 26 -5.11 6.31 -0.18
C LYS A 26 -4.28 5.83 1.00
N LYS A 27 -4.16 6.71 2.00
CA LYS A 27 -3.52 6.38 3.25
C LYS A 27 -4.57 5.86 4.23
N LEU A 28 -4.29 4.73 4.85
CA LEU A 28 -5.18 4.11 5.83
C LEU A 28 -4.64 4.40 7.23
N THR A 29 -5.44 5.07 8.04
CA THR A 29 -5.06 5.41 9.41
C THR A 29 -6.00 4.80 10.42
N SER A 30 -6.91 3.94 9.97
CA SER A 30 -7.82 3.20 10.84
C SER A 30 -8.05 1.84 10.22
N ASP A 31 -8.62 0.93 11.00
CA ASP A 31 -8.92 -0.42 10.51
C ASP A 31 -9.82 -0.33 9.29
N THR A 32 -9.45 -1.07 8.25
CA THR A 32 -10.12 -1.00 6.96
C THR A 32 -10.16 -2.40 6.35
N GLU A 33 -11.20 -2.70 5.60
CA GLU A 33 -11.28 -3.95 4.86
C GLU A 33 -10.84 -3.72 3.42
N VAL A 34 -9.89 -4.53 2.97
CA VAL A 34 -9.34 -4.44 1.63
C VAL A 34 -9.34 -5.83 1.01
N GLY A 35 -10.03 -5.98 -0.10
CA GLY A 35 -10.07 -7.26 -0.82
C GLY A 35 -10.59 -8.43 0.01
N GLY A 36 -11.53 -8.17 0.91
CA GLY A 36 -12.09 -9.19 1.79
C GLY A 36 -11.24 -9.51 3.01
N GLN A 37 -10.14 -8.80 3.21
CA GLN A 37 -9.27 -8.97 4.36
C GLN A 37 -9.30 -7.74 5.24
N LYS A 38 -9.26 -7.96 6.54
CA LYS A 38 -9.17 -6.86 7.49
C LYS A 38 -7.74 -6.39 7.62
N VAL A 39 -7.54 -5.10 7.46
CA VAL A 39 -6.24 -4.46 7.58
C VAL A 39 -6.26 -3.58 8.81
N LYS A 40 -5.36 -3.82 9.73
CA LYS A 40 -5.22 -2.98 10.92
C LYS A 40 -4.30 -1.82 10.61
N ALA A 41 -4.76 -0.62 10.90
CA ALA A 41 -3.97 0.58 10.72
C ALA A 41 -4.33 1.58 11.79
N SER A 42 -3.42 2.51 12.07
CA SER A 42 -3.64 3.60 13.00
C SER A 42 -2.83 4.80 12.55
N GLU A 43 -3.03 5.93 13.21
CA GLU A 43 -2.24 7.13 12.88
C GLU A 43 -0.76 6.92 13.15
N ASP A 44 -0.45 6.12 14.17
CA ASP A 44 0.95 5.81 14.53
C ASP A 44 1.53 4.70 13.66
N ASP A 45 0.70 3.89 13.04
CA ASP A 45 1.14 2.77 12.21
C ASP A 45 0.25 2.69 10.97
N PRO A 46 0.39 3.67 10.07
CA PRO A 46 -0.48 3.73 8.90
C PRO A 46 -0.13 2.67 7.87
N ARG A 47 -1.10 2.37 7.05
CA ARG A 47 -0.93 1.53 5.85
C ARG A 47 -1.32 2.34 4.64
N TYR A 48 -0.82 1.93 3.49
CA TYR A 48 -1.21 2.55 2.22
C TYR A 48 -1.95 1.54 1.38
N LEU A 49 -3.09 1.95 0.89
CA LEU A 49 -3.85 1.15 -0.07
C LEU A 49 -3.24 1.37 -1.43
N VAL A 50 -2.79 0.29 -2.06
CA VAL A 50 -2.15 0.35 -3.36
C VAL A 50 -2.88 -0.58 -4.33
N GLU A 51 -2.85 -0.22 -5.60
CA GLU A 51 -3.43 -1.04 -6.65
C GLU A 51 -2.31 -1.52 -7.57
N SER A 52 -2.23 -2.83 -7.75
CA SER A 52 -1.22 -3.42 -8.63
C SER A 52 -1.53 -3.10 -10.09
N GLU A 53 -0.56 -2.58 -10.82
CA GLU A 53 -0.71 -2.34 -12.26
C GLU A 53 -0.89 -3.64 -13.03
N LYS A 54 -0.30 -4.72 -12.54
CA LYS A 54 -0.31 -5.99 -13.24
C LYS A 54 -1.65 -6.70 -13.16
N SER A 55 -2.30 -6.65 -12.02
CA SER A 55 -3.53 -7.42 -11.79
C SER A 55 -4.75 -6.55 -11.51
N GLY A 56 -4.53 -5.28 -11.19
CA GLY A 56 -5.62 -4.39 -10.78
C GLY A 56 -6.14 -4.70 -9.39
N LYS A 57 -5.51 -5.61 -8.66
CA LYS A 57 -5.93 -5.95 -7.31
C LYS A 57 -5.38 -4.93 -6.32
N GLU A 58 -6.16 -4.69 -5.28
CA GLU A 58 -5.76 -3.79 -4.22
C GLU A 58 -5.15 -4.56 -3.07
N ALA A 59 -4.19 -3.92 -2.40
CA ALA A 59 -3.56 -4.46 -1.21
C ALA A 59 -3.14 -3.32 -0.31
N ALA A 60 -2.93 -3.62 0.96
CA ALA A 60 -2.44 -2.63 1.91
C ALA A 60 -1.04 -3.02 2.37
N HIS A 61 -0.15 -2.07 2.38
CA HIS A 61 1.24 -2.29 2.77
C HIS A 61 1.72 -1.20 3.70
N LYS A 62 2.67 -1.55 4.55
CA LYS A 62 3.34 -0.57 5.40
C LYS A 62 4.18 0.37 4.53
N PRO A 63 4.36 1.62 4.97
CA PRO A 63 5.23 2.54 4.21
C PRO A 63 6.64 1.97 3.99
N ALA A 64 7.17 1.25 4.98
CA ALA A 64 8.50 0.68 4.88
C ALA A 64 8.61 -0.41 3.82
N ALA A 65 7.50 -1.02 3.42
CA ALA A 65 7.48 -2.06 2.40
C ALA A 65 7.38 -1.48 0.99
N LEU A 66 7.11 -0.19 0.88
CA LEU A 66 6.93 0.48 -0.41
C LEU A 66 8.16 1.29 -0.77
N SER A 67 8.50 1.29 -2.04
CA SER A 67 9.57 2.13 -2.57
C SER A 67 8.97 3.05 -3.63
N ARG A 68 9.32 4.33 -3.58
CA ARG A 68 8.86 5.29 -4.58
C ARG A 68 9.61 5.08 -5.88
N LEU A 69 8.88 5.09 -6.96
CA LEU A 69 9.47 4.99 -8.30
C LEU A 69 9.89 6.36 -8.83
#